data_51804057ae47aa4e1be0f5fc819c2887
#
_entry.id   51804057ae47aa4e1be0f5fc819c2887
#
_cell.length_a   1.000
_cell.length_b   1.000
_cell.length_c   1.000
_cell.angle_alpha   90.00
_cell.angle_beta   90.00
_cell.angle_gamma   90.00
#
_symmetry.space_group_name_H-M   'P 1'
#
loop_
_entity.id
_entity.type
_entity.pdbx_description
1 polymer ?
#
loop_
_entity_poly.entity_id
_entity_poly.type
_entity_poly.pdbx_seq_one_letter_code
_entity_poly.pdbx_strand_id
1 'polypeptide(L)'
;TQCVLTCPSGFFADTMQRLCVPTCTQNTSVTLFFYYPSLTCLATCPTGYFADNATLNCEVKCTNDTYGYPPQKICLERCPEGYFGDNYTATCNPSCPVQNGQYADPSTNLCVDTCPQTPDLYGQNINDGNMTCVSACSVHAFFADPLNRTCVAVCNSAEGLYGYTSDWRCYERCPTGY
;
A
#
# COMPACT_ATOMS: atom_id res chain seq x y z
N THR A 1 30.55 -37.05 -0.45
CA THR A 1 29.90 -35.81 -0.94
C THR A 1 29.99 -35.86 -2.48
N GLN A 2 28.88 -36.12 -3.17
CA GLN A 2 28.80 -36.03 -4.61
C GLN A 2 28.46 -34.61 -5.01
N CYS A 3 29.18 -34.05 -5.99
CA CYS A 3 28.79 -32.80 -6.64
C CYS A 3 27.63 -33.11 -7.59
N VAL A 4 26.49 -32.46 -7.40
CA VAL A 4 25.30 -32.58 -8.24
C VAL A 4 25.06 -31.25 -8.94
N LEU A 5 24.55 -31.28 -10.18
CA LEU A 5 24.20 -30.08 -10.94
C LEU A 5 22.87 -29.45 -10.40
N THR A 6 21.99 -30.30 -9.87
CA THR A 6 20.72 -29.92 -9.30
C THR A 6 20.51 -30.69 -8.00
N CYS A 7 19.90 -30.02 -7.00
CA CYS A 7 19.59 -30.68 -5.73
C CYS A 7 18.50 -31.75 -5.90
N PRO A 8 18.57 -32.85 -5.13
CA PRO A 8 17.52 -33.85 -5.11
C PRO A 8 16.17 -33.26 -4.66
N SER A 9 15.08 -33.98 -4.98
CA SER A 9 13.74 -33.59 -4.54
C SER A 9 13.69 -33.44 -3.02
N GLY A 10 13.08 -32.35 -2.54
CA GLY A 10 12.99 -32.01 -1.12
C GLY A 10 14.21 -31.26 -0.56
N PHE A 11 15.17 -30.90 -1.41
CA PHE A 11 16.32 -30.11 -1.01
C PHE A 11 16.39 -28.80 -1.82
N PHE A 12 16.92 -27.77 -1.17
CA PHE A 12 17.18 -26.46 -1.75
C PHE A 12 18.69 -26.25 -1.97
N ALA A 13 19.04 -25.59 -3.05
CA ALA A 13 20.42 -25.20 -3.31
C ALA A 13 20.76 -23.94 -2.50
N ASP A 14 21.58 -24.10 -1.45
CA ASP A 14 22.19 -22.97 -0.76
C ASP A 14 23.37 -22.47 -1.57
N THR A 15 23.22 -21.33 -2.23
CA THR A 15 24.23 -20.75 -3.12
C THR A 15 25.40 -20.17 -2.34
N MET A 16 25.25 -19.84 -1.07
CA MET A 16 26.33 -19.33 -0.21
C MET A 16 27.23 -20.45 0.28
N GLN A 17 26.64 -21.54 0.74
CA GLN A 17 27.38 -22.71 1.22
C GLN A 17 27.72 -23.70 0.11
N ARG A 18 27.10 -23.58 -1.09
CA ARG A 18 27.21 -24.51 -2.22
C ARG A 18 26.82 -25.94 -1.84
N LEU A 19 25.76 -26.07 -1.08
CA LEU A 19 25.24 -27.34 -0.56
C LEU A 19 23.76 -27.49 -0.90
N CYS A 20 23.30 -28.73 -1.03
CA CYS A 20 21.88 -29.05 -1.01
C CYS A 20 21.44 -29.22 0.44
N VAL A 21 20.50 -28.41 0.89
CA VAL A 21 20.01 -28.36 2.26
C VAL A 21 18.51 -28.66 2.31
N PRO A 22 18.00 -29.37 3.33
CA PRO A 22 16.57 -29.61 3.46
C PRO A 22 15.81 -28.33 3.86
N THR A 23 16.49 -27.39 4.51
CA THR A 23 15.95 -26.09 4.93
C THR A 23 16.97 -25.01 4.71
N CYS A 24 16.54 -23.82 4.26
CA CYS A 24 17.43 -22.66 4.15
C CYS A 24 17.88 -22.24 5.55
N THR A 25 19.18 -22.36 5.82
CA THR A 25 19.73 -22.09 7.14
C THR A 25 19.83 -20.59 7.38
N GLN A 26 19.33 -20.18 8.53
CA GLN A 26 19.51 -18.83 9.02
C GLN A 26 20.92 -18.70 9.58
N ASN A 27 21.81 -18.03 8.88
CA ASN A 27 23.11 -17.66 9.43
C ASN A 27 22.93 -16.39 10.27
N THR A 28 23.69 -16.24 11.34
CA THR A 28 23.63 -15.07 12.24
C THR A 28 23.79 -13.70 11.55
N SER A 29 24.30 -13.70 10.33
CA SER A 29 24.55 -12.48 9.55
C SER A 29 23.63 -12.27 8.35
N VAL A 30 22.96 -13.30 7.83
CA VAL A 30 22.13 -13.23 6.61
C VAL A 30 20.93 -14.15 6.73
N THR A 31 19.73 -13.58 6.57
CA THR A 31 18.48 -14.35 6.40
C THR A 31 18.37 -14.88 4.99
N LEU A 32 18.12 -16.17 4.82
CA LEU A 32 17.87 -16.79 3.52
C LEU A 32 16.40 -17.14 3.36
N PHE A 33 15.86 -16.88 2.19
CA PHE A 33 14.47 -17.13 1.82
C PHE A 33 14.36 -18.29 0.83
N PHE A 34 13.33 -19.11 1.00
CA PHE A 34 13.00 -20.20 0.09
C PHE A 34 12.44 -19.67 -1.22
N TYR A 35 13.08 -19.94 -2.32
CA TYR A 35 12.57 -19.64 -3.65
C TYR A 35 12.20 -20.93 -4.37
N TYR A 36 10.93 -21.30 -4.31
CA TYR A 36 10.40 -22.57 -4.81
C TYR A 36 10.55 -22.78 -6.32
N PRO A 37 10.40 -21.76 -7.19
CA PRO A 37 10.51 -21.98 -8.63
C PRO A 37 11.84 -22.58 -9.09
N SER A 38 12.94 -22.32 -8.39
CA SER A 38 14.25 -22.91 -8.69
C SER A 38 14.80 -23.77 -7.55
N LEU A 39 14.05 -23.99 -6.50
CA LEU A 39 14.48 -24.71 -5.28
C LEU A 39 15.81 -24.18 -4.73
N THR A 40 15.91 -22.87 -4.55
CA THR A 40 17.11 -22.18 -4.07
C THR A 40 16.86 -21.41 -2.79
N CYS A 41 17.92 -21.28 -1.97
CA CYS A 41 17.96 -20.36 -0.84
C CYS A 41 18.59 -19.05 -1.30
N LEU A 42 17.89 -17.94 -1.15
CA LEU A 42 18.31 -16.62 -1.62
C LEU A 42 18.32 -15.60 -0.48
N ALA A 43 19.35 -14.76 -0.43
CA ALA A 43 19.40 -13.62 0.49
C ALA A 43 18.47 -12.47 0.07
N THR A 44 18.11 -12.41 -1.20
CA THR A 44 17.18 -11.42 -1.77
C THR A 44 16.30 -12.10 -2.80
N CYS A 45 15.00 -11.86 -2.71
CA CYS A 45 14.05 -12.44 -3.66
C CYS A 45 14.19 -11.83 -5.07
N PRO A 46 13.92 -12.60 -6.14
CA PRO A 46 13.94 -12.10 -7.51
C PRO A 46 12.89 -11.02 -7.75
N THR A 47 13.01 -10.33 -8.88
CA THR A 47 12.00 -9.34 -9.31
C THR A 47 10.62 -10.00 -9.44
N GLY A 48 9.59 -9.36 -8.90
CA GLY A 48 8.23 -9.88 -8.83
C GLY A 48 7.95 -10.76 -7.62
N TYR A 49 8.94 -10.95 -6.73
CA TYR A 49 8.79 -11.67 -5.47
C TYR A 49 9.24 -10.79 -4.30
N PHE A 50 8.61 -11.02 -3.14
CA PHE A 50 8.89 -10.32 -1.89
C PHE A 50 9.33 -11.31 -0.83
N ALA A 51 10.35 -10.94 -0.06
CA ALA A 51 10.83 -11.72 1.07
C ALA A 51 9.86 -11.56 2.24
N ASP A 52 9.19 -12.64 2.62
CA ASP A 52 8.33 -12.69 3.79
C ASP A 52 9.11 -13.23 4.98
N ASN A 53 9.34 -12.40 6.00
CA ASN A 53 10.07 -12.77 7.20
C ASN A 53 9.30 -13.76 8.10
N ALA A 54 7.98 -13.83 8.00
CA ALA A 54 7.17 -14.75 8.81
C ALA A 54 7.24 -16.19 8.27
N THR A 55 7.22 -16.33 6.95
CA THR A 55 7.24 -17.64 6.29
C THR A 55 8.65 -18.04 5.81
N LEU A 56 9.59 -17.08 5.75
CA LEU A 56 10.92 -17.21 5.15
C LEU A 56 10.86 -17.58 3.65
N ASN A 57 9.78 -17.24 2.97
CA ASN A 57 9.59 -17.51 1.55
C ASN A 57 9.75 -16.25 0.69
N CYS A 58 10.09 -16.46 -0.57
CA CYS A 58 9.89 -15.46 -1.61
C CYS A 58 8.47 -15.62 -2.17
N GLU A 59 7.57 -14.69 -1.83
CA GLU A 59 6.15 -14.72 -2.20
C GLU A 59 5.87 -13.74 -3.35
N VAL A 60 5.01 -14.13 -4.29
CA VAL A 60 4.52 -13.23 -5.35
C VAL A 60 3.60 -12.16 -4.77
N LYS A 61 2.84 -12.52 -3.74
CA LYS A 61 1.93 -11.66 -3.03
C LYS A 61 2.13 -11.85 -1.53
N CYS A 62 2.40 -10.78 -0.81
CA CYS A 62 2.53 -10.83 0.64
C CYS A 62 1.21 -11.26 1.31
N THR A 63 1.31 -11.99 2.42
CA THR A 63 0.19 -12.58 3.17
C THR A 63 0.01 -11.87 4.52
N ASN A 64 -1.06 -12.21 5.24
CA ASN A 64 -1.29 -11.75 6.62
C ASN A 64 -1.31 -10.21 6.76
N ASP A 65 -2.05 -9.53 5.88
CA ASP A 65 -2.19 -8.06 5.89
C ASP A 65 -0.85 -7.31 5.75
N THR A 66 0.12 -7.95 5.08
CA THR A 66 1.40 -7.32 4.73
C THR A 66 1.45 -6.91 3.26
N TYR A 67 2.29 -5.93 2.96
CA TYR A 67 2.41 -5.31 1.64
C TYR A 67 3.82 -5.50 1.09
N GLY A 68 3.91 -5.97 -0.15
CA GLY A 68 5.18 -6.07 -0.86
C GLY A 68 5.74 -4.68 -1.16
N TYR A 69 6.93 -4.38 -0.67
CA TYR A 69 7.64 -3.13 -0.94
C TYR A 69 8.67 -3.32 -2.07
N PRO A 70 8.38 -2.86 -3.30
CA PRO A 70 9.21 -3.17 -4.46
C PRO A 70 10.66 -2.70 -4.39
N PRO A 71 10.99 -1.53 -3.80
CA PRO A 71 12.38 -1.09 -3.74
C PRO A 71 13.30 -2.02 -2.95
N GLN A 72 12.80 -2.67 -1.90
CA GLN A 72 13.57 -3.58 -1.05
C GLN A 72 13.18 -5.06 -1.28
N LYS A 73 12.12 -5.32 -2.04
CA LYS A 73 11.59 -6.67 -2.30
C LYS A 73 11.28 -7.46 -1.02
N ILE A 74 10.67 -6.81 -0.05
CA ILE A 74 10.28 -7.39 1.24
C ILE A 74 8.78 -7.17 1.49
N CYS A 75 8.18 -8.03 2.33
CA CYS A 75 6.86 -7.83 2.87
C CYS A 75 6.94 -6.97 4.15
N LEU A 76 6.10 -5.94 4.23
CA LEU A 76 6.01 -5.01 5.36
C LEU A 76 4.58 -4.98 5.91
N GLU A 77 4.42 -4.89 7.23
CA GLU A 77 3.12 -4.67 7.88
C GLU A 77 2.54 -3.29 7.53
N ARG A 78 3.39 -2.32 7.27
CA ARG A 78 3.01 -0.96 6.91
C ARG A 78 3.95 -0.40 5.84
N CYS A 79 3.38 0.25 4.85
CA CYS A 79 4.17 0.93 3.82
C CYS A 79 4.94 2.12 4.40
N PRO A 80 6.17 2.39 3.92
CA PRO A 80 6.93 3.57 4.31
C PRO A 80 6.23 4.87 3.89
N GLU A 81 6.65 5.99 4.49
CA GLU A 81 6.18 7.32 4.12
C GLU A 81 6.32 7.56 2.60
N GLY A 82 5.29 8.12 1.99
CA GLY A 82 5.21 8.33 0.54
C GLY A 82 4.80 7.09 -0.27
N TYR A 83 4.50 5.97 0.40
CA TYR A 83 3.93 4.77 -0.21
C TYR A 83 2.64 4.37 0.50
N PHE A 84 1.69 3.82 -0.26
CA PHE A 84 0.37 3.43 0.22
C PHE A 84 0.11 1.97 -0.07
N GLY A 85 -0.33 1.24 0.95
CA GLY A 85 -0.68 -0.18 0.84
C GLY A 85 -2.00 -0.35 0.08
N ASP A 86 -1.92 -1.02 -1.05
CA ASP A 86 -3.09 -1.41 -1.84
C ASP A 86 -3.53 -2.82 -1.45
N ASN A 87 -4.70 -2.94 -0.85
CA ASN A 87 -5.26 -4.22 -0.40
C ASN A 87 -5.58 -5.19 -1.55
N TYR A 88 -5.82 -4.69 -2.78
CA TYR A 88 -6.09 -5.57 -3.93
C TYR A 88 -4.84 -6.30 -4.40
N THR A 89 -3.72 -5.59 -4.49
CA THR A 89 -2.45 -6.14 -4.96
C THR A 89 -1.54 -6.61 -3.83
N ALA A 90 -1.83 -6.22 -2.57
CA ALA A 90 -0.96 -6.36 -1.41
C ALA A 90 0.45 -5.80 -1.68
N THR A 91 0.54 -4.60 -2.30
CA THR A 91 1.79 -3.91 -2.59
C THR A 91 1.77 -2.48 -2.10
N CYS A 92 2.96 -1.97 -1.74
CA CYS A 92 3.19 -0.56 -1.46
C CYS A 92 3.42 0.19 -2.77
N ASN A 93 2.53 1.13 -3.10
CA ASN A 93 2.60 1.95 -4.30
C ASN A 93 2.82 3.43 -3.95
N PRO A 94 3.53 4.22 -4.77
CA PRO A 94 3.71 5.65 -4.53
C PRO A 94 2.41 6.46 -4.71
N SER A 95 1.41 5.88 -5.36
CA SER A 95 0.05 6.43 -5.51
C SER A 95 -0.96 5.29 -5.57
N CYS A 96 -2.20 5.56 -5.16
CA CYS A 96 -3.27 4.56 -5.25
C CYS A 96 -3.78 4.42 -6.69
N PRO A 97 -4.20 3.21 -7.11
CA PRO A 97 -4.70 2.97 -8.47
C PRO A 97 -5.98 3.76 -8.74
N VAL A 98 -5.93 4.72 -9.68
CA VAL A 98 -7.06 5.60 -10.03
C VAL A 98 -8.24 4.82 -10.58
N GLN A 99 -7.97 3.72 -11.31
CA GLN A 99 -9.00 2.84 -11.86
C GLN A 99 -9.86 2.17 -10.78
N ASN A 100 -9.37 2.07 -9.56
CA ASN A 100 -10.12 1.51 -8.43
C ASN A 100 -10.92 2.58 -7.67
N GLY A 101 -10.77 3.86 -8.02
CA GLY A 101 -11.42 4.98 -7.33
C GLY A 101 -10.91 5.22 -5.91
N GLN A 102 -9.71 4.74 -5.58
CA GLN A 102 -9.15 4.81 -4.24
C GLN A 102 -8.34 6.08 -3.99
N TYR A 103 -8.38 6.53 -2.75
CA TYR A 103 -7.62 7.68 -2.25
C TYR A 103 -6.41 7.21 -1.44
N ALA A 104 -5.29 7.88 -1.63
CA ALA A 104 -4.12 7.71 -0.78
C ALA A 104 -4.36 8.40 0.58
N ASP A 105 -4.44 7.63 1.65
CA ASP A 105 -4.59 8.15 3.01
C ASP A 105 -3.23 8.28 3.70
N PRO A 106 -2.72 9.51 3.92
CA PRO A 106 -1.42 9.73 4.54
C PRO A 106 -1.42 9.43 6.05
N SER A 107 -2.59 9.32 6.69
CA SER A 107 -2.67 9.00 8.11
C SER A 107 -2.41 7.52 8.40
N THR A 108 -2.79 6.65 7.49
CA THR A 108 -2.63 5.19 7.62
C THR A 108 -1.57 4.61 6.68
N ASN A 109 -1.16 5.34 5.65
CA ASN A 109 -0.36 4.87 4.51
C ASN A 109 -1.06 3.74 3.73
N LEU A 110 -2.39 3.84 3.57
CA LEU A 110 -3.22 2.87 2.84
C LEU A 110 -3.97 3.54 1.69
N CYS A 111 -4.31 2.74 0.70
CA CYS A 111 -5.31 3.09 -0.31
C CYS A 111 -6.70 2.77 0.25
N VAL A 112 -7.57 3.78 0.30
CA VAL A 112 -8.91 3.69 0.88
C VAL A 112 -9.97 4.10 -0.13
N ASP A 113 -11.13 3.45 -0.09
CA ASP A 113 -12.26 3.79 -0.97
C ASP A 113 -12.96 5.09 -0.53
N THR A 114 -12.88 5.39 0.77
CA THR A 114 -13.44 6.61 1.36
C THR A 114 -12.46 7.14 2.42
N CYS A 115 -12.22 8.44 2.40
CA CYS A 115 -11.33 9.07 3.38
C CYS A 115 -11.91 9.00 4.81
N PRO A 116 -11.06 8.76 5.83
CA PRO A 116 -11.52 8.56 7.19
C PRO A 116 -12.15 9.83 7.79
N GLN A 117 -13.07 9.63 8.76
CA GLN A 117 -13.67 10.71 9.52
C GLN A 117 -12.82 11.14 10.72
N THR A 118 -11.94 10.28 11.15
CA THR A 118 -11.00 10.54 12.26
C THR A 118 -9.60 10.08 11.83
N PRO A 119 -8.69 10.98 11.49
CA PRO A 119 -8.88 12.44 11.37
C PRO A 119 -9.90 12.84 10.29
N ASP A 120 -10.44 14.06 10.34
CA ASP A 120 -11.47 14.57 9.41
C ASP A 120 -10.84 14.86 8.04
N LEU A 121 -10.82 13.86 7.15
CA LEU A 121 -10.21 13.91 5.83
C LEU A 121 -11.25 13.80 4.72
N TYR A 122 -10.94 14.43 3.58
CA TYR A 122 -11.78 14.49 2.38
C TYR A 122 -10.98 14.05 1.15
N GLY A 123 -11.59 13.24 0.30
CA GLY A 123 -10.99 12.78 -0.94
C GLY A 123 -10.84 13.91 -1.95
N GLN A 124 -9.63 14.23 -2.34
CA GLN A 124 -9.33 15.22 -3.38
C GLN A 124 -8.74 14.52 -4.60
N ASN A 125 -9.30 14.82 -5.77
CA ASN A 125 -8.72 14.44 -7.06
C ASN A 125 -7.98 15.67 -7.62
N ILE A 126 -6.65 15.63 -7.58
CA ILE A 126 -5.81 16.64 -8.20
C ILE A 126 -5.63 16.24 -9.66
N ASN A 127 -5.67 17.19 -10.59
CA ASN A 127 -5.74 17.04 -12.05
C ASN A 127 -4.78 16.03 -12.72
N ASP A 128 -3.87 15.43 -11.97
CA ASP A 128 -2.88 14.45 -12.45
C ASP A 128 -3.28 12.99 -12.19
N GLY A 129 -4.55 12.75 -11.85
CA GLY A 129 -5.04 11.41 -11.51
C GLY A 129 -4.55 10.92 -10.15
N ASN A 130 -3.98 11.78 -9.33
CA ASN A 130 -3.54 11.43 -7.98
C ASN A 130 -4.67 11.75 -6.99
N MET A 131 -5.36 10.71 -6.53
CA MET A 131 -6.44 10.81 -5.56
C MET A 131 -5.86 10.69 -4.14
N THR A 132 -6.06 11.71 -3.31
CA THR A 132 -5.51 11.73 -1.94
C THR A 132 -6.50 12.25 -0.92
N CYS A 133 -6.39 11.79 0.32
CA CYS A 133 -7.15 12.32 1.45
C CYS A 133 -6.47 13.56 2.01
N VAL A 134 -7.20 14.66 2.10
CA VAL A 134 -6.74 15.97 2.60
C VAL A 134 -7.58 16.46 3.75
N SER A 135 -6.99 17.21 4.66
CA SER A 135 -7.71 17.84 5.79
C SER A 135 -8.44 19.11 5.39
N ALA A 136 -8.09 19.72 4.26
CA ALA A 136 -8.69 20.95 3.77
C ALA A 136 -8.81 20.93 2.24
N CYS A 137 -10.00 21.18 1.74
CA CYS A 137 -10.29 21.29 0.30
C CYS A 137 -10.00 22.70 -0.26
N SER A 138 -9.80 23.68 0.62
CA SER A 138 -9.66 25.10 0.27
C SER A 138 -8.47 25.45 -0.63
N VAL A 139 -7.43 24.63 -0.66
CA VAL A 139 -6.20 24.86 -1.43
C VAL A 139 -6.47 25.08 -2.93
N HIS A 140 -7.54 24.41 -3.46
CA HIS A 140 -7.95 24.53 -4.87
C HIS A 140 -9.32 25.19 -5.04
N ALA A 141 -9.80 25.94 -4.05
CA ALA A 141 -11.13 26.55 -4.02
C ALA A 141 -12.28 25.51 -4.15
N PHE A 142 -12.09 24.32 -3.57
CA PHE A 142 -13.12 23.30 -3.43
C PHE A 142 -13.73 23.33 -2.03
N PHE A 143 -14.98 22.86 -1.95
CA PHE A 143 -15.70 22.70 -0.68
C PHE A 143 -15.57 21.25 -0.19
N ALA A 144 -15.43 21.08 1.12
CA ALA A 144 -15.48 19.78 1.77
C ALA A 144 -16.93 19.31 1.88
N ASP A 145 -17.31 18.26 1.13
CA ASP A 145 -18.64 17.65 1.19
C ASP A 145 -18.65 16.58 2.29
N PRO A 146 -19.44 16.77 3.37
CA PRO A 146 -19.49 15.84 4.49
C PRO A 146 -20.23 14.53 4.16
N LEU A 147 -21.14 14.51 3.17
CA LEU A 147 -21.93 13.33 2.80
C LEU A 147 -21.08 12.33 2.02
N ASN A 148 -20.36 12.82 1.01
CA ASN A 148 -19.56 11.97 0.13
C ASN A 148 -18.09 11.89 0.55
N ARG A 149 -17.69 12.64 1.56
CA ARG A 149 -16.28 12.71 2.04
C ARG A 149 -15.28 13.10 0.96
N THR A 150 -15.69 14.01 0.06
CA THR A 150 -14.89 14.47 -1.09
C THR A 150 -14.83 15.98 -1.19
N CYS A 151 -13.78 16.47 -1.85
CA CYS A 151 -13.67 17.87 -2.22
C CYS A 151 -14.43 18.13 -3.53
N VAL A 152 -15.40 19.03 -3.51
CA VAL A 152 -16.29 19.35 -4.62
C VAL A 152 -16.18 20.83 -5.03
N ALA A 153 -16.25 21.12 -6.32
CA ALA A 153 -16.23 22.51 -6.80
C ALA A 153 -17.49 23.28 -6.42
N VAL A 154 -18.63 22.56 -6.32
CA VAL A 154 -19.94 23.13 -5.96
C VAL A 154 -20.66 22.12 -5.07
N CYS A 155 -21.20 22.57 -3.94
CA CYS A 155 -21.99 21.72 -3.05
C CYS A 155 -23.30 21.29 -3.74
N ASN A 156 -23.74 20.04 -3.47
CA ASN A 156 -24.91 19.46 -4.12
C ASN A 156 -26.22 20.06 -3.56
N SER A 157 -26.78 21.01 -4.29
CA SER A 157 -28.05 21.66 -3.92
C SER A 157 -29.26 20.71 -3.97
N ALA A 158 -29.20 19.63 -4.74
CA ALA A 158 -30.24 18.61 -4.75
C ALA A 158 -30.32 17.80 -3.46
N GLU A 159 -29.21 17.71 -2.75
CA GLU A 159 -29.10 17.13 -1.40
C GLU A 159 -29.27 18.19 -0.29
N GLY A 160 -29.61 19.41 -0.66
CA GLY A 160 -29.83 20.52 0.30
C GLY A 160 -28.54 21.11 0.84
N LEU A 161 -27.41 20.93 0.19
CA LEU A 161 -26.11 21.43 0.65
C LEU A 161 -25.78 22.80 0.04
N TYR A 162 -25.27 23.71 0.88
CA TYR A 162 -24.84 25.06 0.54
C TYR A 162 -23.37 25.25 0.90
N GLY A 163 -22.58 25.81 -0.01
CA GLY A 163 -21.17 26.10 0.20
C GLY A 163 -20.95 27.36 1.02
N TYR A 164 -20.14 27.26 2.09
CA TYR A 164 -19.73 28.38 2.89
C TYR A 164 -18.25 28.68 2.64
N THR A 165 -17.97 29.87 2.08
CA THR A 165 -16.61 30.22 1.59
C THR A 165 -15.63 30.61 2.71
N SER A 166 -16.13 30.89 3.93
CA SER A 166 -15.24 31.25 5.05
C SER A 166 -14.42 30.06 5.55
N ASP A 167 -14.92 28.83 5.43
CA ASP A 167 -14.23 27.61 5.85
C ASP A 167 -14.17 26.52 4.76
N TRP A 168 -14.73 26.82 3.57
CA TRP A 168 -14.74 25.91 2.42
C TRP A 168 -15.43 24.56 2.71
N ARG A 169 -16.59 24.61 3.38
CA ARG A 169 -17.40 23.42 3.70
C ARG A 169 -18.80 23.52 3.12
N CYS A 170 -19.39 22.36 2.85
CA CYS A 170 -20.81 22.23 2.52
C CYS A 170 -21.64 22.02 3.80
N TYR A 171 -22.74 22.73 3.93
CA TYR A 171 -23.64 22.67 5.06
C TYR A 171 -25.10 22.49 4.62
N GLU A 172 -25.89 21.74 5.36
CA GLU A 172 -27.37 21.66 5.17
C GLU A 172 -28.06 22.98 5.53
N ARG A 173 -27.45 23.75 6.42
CA ARG A 173 -27.91 25.09 6.81
C ARG A 173 -26.71 26.00 6.96
N CYS A 174 -26.81 27.21 6.43
CA CYS A 174 -25.73 28.18 6.63
C CYS A 174 -25.54 28.47 8.13
N PRO A 175 -24.28 28.65 8.56
CA PRO A 175 -23.97 29.08 9.95
C PRO A 175 -24.74 30.35 10.33
N THR A 176 -25.11 30.45 11.60
CA THR A 176 -25.91 31.59 12.12
C THR A 176 -25.20 32.92 11.90
N GLY A 177 -25.87 33.85 11.19
CA GLY A 177 -25.34 35.17 10.86
C GLY A 177 -25.26 35.50 9.37
N TYR A 178 -25.74 34.60 8.53
CA TYR A 178 -25.82 34.75 7.06
C TYR A 178 -27.19 34.37 6.52
#